data_e4a2ce4b9fa0356b861e6b90be50cddb
#
_entry.id   e4a2ce4b9fa0356b861e6b90be50cddb
#
_cell.length_a   1.000
_cell.length_b   1.000
_cell.length_c   1.000
_cell.angle_alpha   90.00
_cell.angle_beta   90.00
_cell.angle_gamma   90.00
#
_symmetry.space_group_name_H-M   'P 1'
#
loop_
_entity.id
_entity.type
_entity.pdbx_description
1 polymer ?
#
loop_
_entity_poly.entity_id
_entity_poly.type
_entity_poly.pdbx_seq_one_letter_code
_entity_poly.pdbx_strand_id
1 'polypeptide(L)'
;YLGSTFFGIQMAQALASLANEVYSSTDIGFPLAPGRTALLPNGFKTLGDEIEVPAQEVLLYLAVRESALIRLHRTNPWLREDIMALVSRYARGIRVDMNRMQDAASQVDMSNPDAVQEAFEGGMFSPQRTEDQELAVQRLEGLLALIEGWVSVVTEDATRNLPKAPQLTEIMARRRIDGGPSEQVFENLVGLELRPRLVREAQQFWRWYENSHGIEARDGLWDTPETLPTPAELEDFTAYDARMNEISMDDVDFDSELQKLLDGGFGDAPEEK
;
A
#
# COMPACT_ATOMS: atom_id res chain seq x y z
N TYR A 1 -5.19 33.78 9.12
CA TYR A 1 -6.42 33.60 8.33
C TYR A 1 -6.15 33.22 6.86
N LEU A 2 -5.13 33.79 6.19
CA LEU A 2 -4.83 33.48 4.78
C LEU A 2 -4.40 32.01 4.58
N GLY A 3 -3.59 31.44 5.47
CA GLY A 3 -3.12 30.06 5.36
C GLY A 3 -4.26 29.04 5.50
N SER A 4 -5.22 29.26 6.39
CA SER A 4 -6.37 28.35 6.55
C SER A 4 -7.34 28.39 5.37
N THR A 5 -7.51 29.57 4.75
CA THR A 5 -8.34 29.73 3.55
C THR A 5 -7.69 29.01 2.36
N PHE A 6 -6.39 29.20 2.18
CA PHE A 6 -5.62 28.54 1.12
C PHE A 6 -5.63 27.01 1.25
N PHE A 7 -5.38 26.52 2.45
CA PHE A 7 -5.49 25.08 2.75
C PHE A 7 -6.90 24.52 2.47
N GLY A 8 -7.95 25.29 2.83
CA GLY A 8 -9.33 24.91 2.54
C GLY A 8 -9.63 24.81 1.05
N ILE A 9 -9.07 25.71 0.22
CA ILE A 9 -9.22 25.68 -1.24
C ILE A 9 -8.48 24.47 -1.83
N GLN A 10 -7.25 24.23 -1.41
CA GLN A 10 -6.49 23.07 -1.85
C GLN A 10 -7.18 21.76 -1.49
N MET A 11 -7.68 21.64 -0.27
CA MET A 11 -8.45 20.48 0.17
C MET A 11 -9.71 20.28 -0.66
N ALA A 12 -10.43 21.35 -0.98
CA ALA A 12 -11.64 21.27 -1.81
C ALA A 12 -11.31 20.82 -3.25
N GLN A 13 -10.25 21.35 -3.83
CA GLN A 13 -9.77 20.93 -5.17
C GLN A 13 -9.33 19.46 -5.17
N ALA A 14 -8.56 19.06 -4.18
CA ALA A 14 -8.11 17.68 -4.00
C ALA A 14 -9.29 16.70 -3.88
N LEU A 15 -10.29 17.03 -3.06
CA LEU A 15 -11.51 16.22 -2.92
C LEU A 15 -12.33 16.18 -4.20
N ALA A 16 -12.39 17.28 -4.97
CA ALA A 16 -13.08 17.33 -6.26
C ALA A 16 -12.39 16.43 -7.31
N SER A 17 -11.06 16.44 -7.39
CA SER A 17 -10.30 15.51 -8.24
C SER A 17 -10.56 14.06 -7.84
N LEU A 18 -10.42 13.74 -6.56
CA LEU A 18 -10.72 12.39 -6.05
C LEU A 18 -12.11 11.91 -6.44
N ALA A 19 -13.14 12.75 -6.27
CA ALA A 19 -14.52 12.38 -6.57
C ALA A 19 -14.77 12.02 -8.04
N ASN A 20 -13.97 12.56 -8.96
CA ASN A 20 -14.11 12.32 -10.40
C ASN A 20 -13.25 11.15 -10.93
N GLU A 21 -12.17 10.83 -10.25
CA GLU A 21 -11.13 9.97 -10.80
C GLU A 21 -10.95 8.65 -10.05
N VAL A 22 -11.58 8.53 -8.87
CA VAL A 22 -11.60 7.30 -8.07
C VAL A 22 -12.63 6.32 -8.65
N TYR A 23 -12.26 5.05 -8.79
CA TYR A 23 -13.13 4.00 -9.31
C TYR A 23 -13.86 3.23 -8.21
N SER A 24 -13.22 3.12 -7.04
CA SER A 24 -13.74 2.32 -5.93
C SER A 24 -13.33 2.87 -4.55
N SER A 25 -13.92 2.31 -3.51
CA SER A 25 -13.59 2.67 -2.12
C SER A 25 -12.19 2.20 -1.67
N THR A 26 -11.51 1.42 -2.49
CA THR A 26 -10.16 0.88 -2.22
C THR A 26 -9.11 1.30 -3.24
N ASP A 27 -9.41 2.30 -4.05
CA ASP A 27 -8.58 2.71 -5.19
C ASP A 27 -7.14 3.10 -4.80
N ILE A 28 -6.92 3.56 -3.58
CA ILE A 28 -5.59 3.87 -3.04
C ILE A 28 -4.86 2.67 -2.41
N GLY A 29 -5.38 1.45 -2.57
CA GLY A 29 -4.77 0.22 -2.05
C GLY A 29 -5.23 -0.20 -0.66
N PHE A 30 -6.06 0.61 0.01
CA PHE A 30 -6.69 0.25 1.29
C PHE A 30 -8.10 0.84 1.42
N PRO A 31 -9.00 0.26 2.25
CA PRO A 31 -10.36 0.71 2.37
C PRO A 31 -10.49 2.09 3.01
N LEU A 32 -10.98 3.08 2.24
CA LEU A 32 -11.33 4.42 2.75
C LEU A 32 -12.58 4.38 3.64
N ALA A 33 -13.51 3.47 3.33
CA ALA A 33 -14.74 3.29 4.09
C ALA A 33 -14.78 1.89 4.70
N PRO A 34 -14.42 1.73 6.00
CA PRO A 34 -14.38 0.43 6.63
C PRO A 34 -15.71 -0.34 6.54
N GLY A 35 -15.63 -1.62 6.13
CA GLY A 35 -16.78 -2.52 6.03
C GLY A 35 -17.77 -2.20 4.93
N ARG A 36 -17.45 -1.29 4.02
CA ARG A 36 -18.28 -0.95 2.86
C ARG A 36 -17.48 -1.05 1.57
N THR A 37 -18.07 -1.70 0.59
CA THR A 37 -17.61 -1.71 -0.80
C THR A 37 -18.38 -0.66 -1.59
N ALA A 38 -17.70 0.12 -2.40
CA ALA A 38 -18.33 1.07 -3.30
C ALA A 38 -17.58 1.12 -4.63
N LEU A 39 -18.32 1.08 -5.73
CA LEU A 39 -17.83 1.39 -7.06
C LEU A 39 -18.49 2.69 -7.52
N LEU A 40 -17.70 3.58 -8.12
CA LEU A 40 -18.17 4.88 -8.57
C LEU A 40 -18.58 4.80 -10.05
N PRO A 41 -19.88 4.98 -10.37
CA PRO A 41 -20.38 4.79 -11.74
C PRO A 41 -19.72 5.68 -12.78
N ASN A 42 -19.37 6.90 -12.43
CA ASN A 42 -18.73 7.82 -13.38
C ASN A 42 -17.32 7.32 -13.73
N GLY A 43 -16.52 6.91 -12.74
CA GLY A 43 -15.15 6.45 -12.95
C GLY A 43 -15.06 5.25 -13.90
N PHE A 44 -15.84 4.19 -13.68
CA PHE A 44 -15.75 3.01 -14.54
C PHE A 44 -16.33 3.22 -15.93
N LYS A 45 -17.30 4.12 -16.12
CA LYS A 45 -17.81 4.49 -17.44
C LYS A 45 -16.75 5.27 -18.23
N THR A 46 -16.18 6.30 -17.62
CA THR A 46 -15.10 7.09 -18.23
C THR A 46 -13.94 6.19 -18.63
N LEU A 47 -13.50 5.30 -17.74
CA LEU A 47 -12.46 4.32 -18.06
C LEU A 47 -12.85 3.45 -19.26
N GLY A 48 -14.07 2.91 -19.28
CA GLY A 48 -14.55 2.09 -20.40
C GLY A 48 -14.53 2.81 -21.73
N ASP A 49 -14.97 4.06 -21.76
CA ASP A 49 -15.00 4.90 -22.96
C ASP A 49 -13.56 5.23 -23.44
N GLU A 50 -12.64 5.55 -22.54
CA GLU A 50 -11.24 5.85 -22.87
C GLU A 50 -10.47 4.67 -23.46
N ILE A 51 -10.75 3.45 -23.02
CA ILE A 51 -10.02 2.25 -23.43
C ILE A 51 -10.80 1.37 -24.42
N GLU A 52 -11.95 1.81 -24.87
CA GLU A 52 -12.84 1.09 -25.77
C GLU A 52 -13.23 -0.32 -25.26
N VAL A 53 -13.51 -0.42 -23.95
CA VAL A 53 -14.00 -1.64 -23.28
C VAL A 53 -15.43 -1.44 -22.82
N PRO A 54 -16.33 -2.42 -23.06
CA PRO A 54 -17.70 -2.32 -22.60
C PRO A 54 -17.77 -2.03 -21.08
N ALA A 55 -18.52 -1.01 -20.69
CA ALA A 55 -18.65 -0.59 -19.29
C ALA A 55 -19.06 -1.74 -18.34
N GLN A 56 -19.78 -2.73 -18.84
CA GLN A 56 -20.16 -3.92 -18.07
C GLN A 56 -18.95 -4.81 -17.75
N GLU A 57 -18.01 -4.97 -18.68
CA GLU A 57 -16.76 -5.72 -18.41
C GLU A 57 -15.87 -4.97 -17.43
N VAL A 58 -15.75 -3.65 -17.59
CA VAL A 58 -15.02 -2.80 -16.63
C VAL A 58 -15.63 -2.92 -15.24
N LEU A 59 -16.96 -2.80 -15.13
CA LEU A 59 -17.67 -2.93 -13.86
C LEU A 59 -17.43 -4.29 -13.20
N LEU A 60 -17.50 -5.38 -13.97
CA LEU A 60 -17.30 -6.72 -13.44
C LEU A 60 -15.86 -6.93 -12.97
N TYR A 61 -14.88 -6.49 -13.76
CA TYR A 61 -13.46 -6.55 -13.39
C TYR A 61 -13.19 -5.78 -12.10
N LEU A 62 -13.65 -4.53 -12.01
CA LEU A 62 -13.46 -3.70 -10.82
C LEU A 62 -14.20 -4.26 -9.60
N ALA A 63 -15.39 -4.87 -9.78
CA ALA A 63 -16.12 -5.51 -8.69
C ALA A 63 -15.38 -6.72 -8.12
N VAL A 64 -14.74 -7.53 -8.98
CA VAL A 64 -13.89 -8.65 -8.54
C VAL A 64 -12.68 -8.12 -7.77
N ARG A 65 -11.99 -7.13 -8.32
CA ARG A 65 -10.83 -6.50 -7.70
C ARG A 65 -11.15 -5.90 -6.33
N GLU A 66 -12.23 -5.12 -6.25
CA GLU A 66 -12.72 -4.53 -5.00
C GLU A 66 -13.04 -5.60 -3.97
N SER A 67 -13.71 -6.68 -4.41
CA SER A 67 -14.06 -7.80 -3.54
C SER A 67 -12.82 -8.52 -2.99
N ALA A 68 -11.79 -8.72 -3.82
CA ALA A 68 -10.53 -9.30 -3.41
C ALA A 68 -9.85 -8.46 -2.30
N LEU A 69 -9.76 -7.15 -2.51
CA LEU A 69 -9.11 -6.23 -1.59
C LEU A 69 -9.87 -6.10 -0.26
N ILE A 70 -11.19 -5.96 -0.30
CA ILE A 70 -12.02 -5.93 0.92
C ILE A 70 -11.93 -7.26 1.67
N ARG A 71 -11.94 -8.39 0.96
CA ARG A 71 -11.75 -9.72 1.58
C ARG A 71 -10.41 -9.77 2.31
N LEU A 72 -9.32 -9.37 1.67
CA LEU A 72 -7.98 -9.35 2.25
C LEU A 72 -7.95 -8.57 3.57
N HIS A 73 -8.47 -7.35 3.57
CA HIS A 73 -8.52 -6.51 4.78
C HIS A 73 -9.47 -7.02 5.86
N ARG A 74 -10.51 -7.78 5.47
CA ARG A 74 -11.47 -8.36 6.42
C ARG A 74 -10.92 -9.58 7.13
N THR A 75 -10.18 -10.41 6.41
CA THR A 75 -9.54 -11.60 6.98
C THR A 75 -8.30 -11.25 7.78
N ASN A 76 -7.63 -10.14 7.45
CA ASN A 76 -6.38 -9.71 8.07
C ASN A 76 -6.49 -8.29 8.66
N PRO A 77 -7.14 -8.13 9.83
CA PRO A 77 -7.37 -6.80 10.43
C PRO A 77 -6.10 -6.00 10.72
N TRP A 78 -4.98 -6.69 11.02
CA TRP A 78 -3.68 -6.10 11.29
C TRP A 78 -3.16 -5.23 10.13
N LEU A 79 -3.50 -5.57 8.87
CA LEU A 79 -3.12 -4.78 7.68
C LEU A 79 -3.55 -3.32 7.80
N ARG A 80 -4.78 -3.10 8.20
CA ARG A 80 -5.31 -1.75 8.39
C ARG A 80 -4.60 -1.03 9.53
N GLU A 81 -4.37 -1.73 10.63
CA GLU A 81 -3.72 -1.17 11.82
C GLU A 81 -2.28 -0.77 11.50
N ASP A 82 -1.54 -1.61 10.78
CA ASP A 82 -0.15 -1.32 10.39
C ASP A 82 -0.08 -0.16 9.38
N ILE A 83 -0.92 -0.12 8.35
CA ILE A 83 -1.02 1.00 7.42
C ILE A 83 -1.28 2.31 8.18
N MET A 84 -2.28 2.33 9.08
CA MET A 84 -2.62 3.52 9.84
C MET A 84 -1.51 3.94 10.82
N ALA A 85 -0.79 2.97 11.40
CA ALA A 85 0.37 3.23 12.24
C ALA A 85 1.51 3.87 11.45
N LEU A 86 1.81 3.37 10.25
CA LEU A 86 2.84 3.90 9.35
C LEU A 86 2.49 5.32 8.88
N VAL A 87 1.25 5.55 8.46
CA VAL A 87 0.77 6.90 8.10
C VAL A 87 0.85 7.86 9.29
N SER A 88 0.47 7.41 10.48
CA SER A 88 0.54 8.22 11.71
C SER A 88 2.00 8.51 12.12
N ARG A 89 2.90 7.54 11.92
CA ARG A 89 4.34 7.72 12.17
C ARG A 89 4.93 8.76 11.22
N TYR A 90 4.60 8.68 9.93
CA TYR A 90 4.98 9.67 8.95
C TYR A 90 4.46 11.07 9.31
N ALA A 91 3.16 11.18 9.61
CA ALA A 91 2.51 12.46 9.93
C ALA A 91 3.10 13.15 11.16
N ARG A 92 3.50 12.39 12.19
CA ARG A 92 4.16 12.95 13.40
C ARG A 92 5.53 13.56 13.11
N GLY A 93 6.19 13.13 12.06
CA GLY A 93 7.46 13.69 11.61
C GLY A 93 7.33 15.00 10.84
N ILE A 94 6.12 15.38 10.39
CA ILE A 94 5.90 16.62 9.65
C ILE A 94 6.13 17.80 10.60
N ARG A 95 7.21 18.54 10.35
CA ARG A 95 7.53 19.76 11.08
C ARG A 95 7.57 20.92 10.10
N VAL A 96 6.81 21.97 10.41
CA VAL A 96 6.88 23.21 9.65
C VAL A 96 8.11 23.98 10.13
N ASP A 97 9.14 24.03 9.30
CA ASP A 97 10.30 24.88 9.53
C ASP A 97 9.97 26.33 9.13
N MET A 98 9.60 27.12 10.12
CA MET A 98 9.22 28.53 9.91
C MET A 98 10.34 29.36 9.31
N ASN A 99 11.63 29.05 9.57
CA ASN A 99 12.73 29.79 9.01
C ASN A 99 12.87 29.48 7.51
N ARG A 100 12.80 28.20 7.11
CA ARG A 100 12.79 27.81 5.70
C ARG A 100 11.57 28.37 4.95
N MET A 101 10.40 28.37 5.57
CA MET A 101 9.22 29.00 4.98
C MET A 101 9.42 30.49 4.76
N GLN A 102 10.05 31.17 5.70
CA GLN A 102 10.34 32.60 5.57
C GLN A 102 11.39 32.89 4.50
N ASP A 103 12.43 32.06 4.43
CA ASP A 103 13.46 32.15 3.41
C ASP A 103 12.86 31.86 2.01
N ALA A 104 12.07 30.82 1.87
CA ALA A 104 11.36 30.48 0.63
C ALA A 104 10.39 31.62 0.22
N ALA A 105 9.59 32.11 1.15
CA ALA A 105 8.68 33.24 0.90
C ALA A 105 9.41 34.53 0.49
N SER A 106 10.65 34.73 0.92
CA SER A 106 11.46 35.88 0.49
C SER A 106 11.99 35.76 -0.96
N GLN A 107 12.01 34.55 -1.51
CA GLN A 107 12.48 34.23 -2.86
C GLN A 107 11.33 34.21 -3.91
N VAL A 108 10.08 34.16 -3.44
CA VAL A 108 8.89 34.11 -4.29
C VAL A 108 8.16 35.45 -4.27
N ASP A 109 7.76 35.93 -5.44
CA ASP A 109 6.87 37.11 -5.52
C ASP A 109 5.46 36.71 -5.05
N MET A 110 5.20 36.93 -3.76
CA MET A 110 3.92 36.61 -3.12
C MET A 110 2.74 37.43 -3.67
N SER A 111 3.00 38.46 -4.51
CA SER A 111 1.96 39.22 -5.20
C SER A 111 1.53 38.59 -6.53
N ASN A 112 2.33 37.64 -7.05
CA ASN A 112 2.06 36.89 -8.27
C ASN A 112 1.53 35.48 -7.94
N PRO A 113 0.22 35.20 -8.17
CA PRO A 113 -0.35 33.88 -7.89
C PRO A 113 0.32 32.72 -8.62
N ASP A 114 0.76 32.93 -9.86
CA ASP A 114 1.41 31.90 -10.69
C ASP A 114 2.79 31.52 -10.11
N ALA A 115 3.58 32.51 -9.67
CA ALA A 115 4.87 32.28 -9.02
C ALA A 115 4.72 31.54 -7.68
N VAL A 116 3.67 31.85 -6.93
CA VAL A 116 3.34 31.14 -5.68
C VAL A 116 2.98 29.68 -5.98
N GLN A 117 2.15 29.44 -6.99
CA GLN A 117 1.74 28.09 -7.38
C GLN A 117 2.96 27.29 -7.87
N GLU A 118 3.80 27.85 -8.72
CA GLU A 118 5.03 27.21 -9.23
C GLU A 118 6.00 26.85 -8.08
N ALA A 119 6.15 27.72 -7.08
CA ALA A 119 6.97 27.46 -5.90
C ALA A 119 6.42 26.31 -5.03
N PHE A 120 5.09 26.19 -4.91
CA PHE A 120 4.43 25.07 -4.24
C PHE A 120 4.59 23.76 -5.02
N GLU A 121 4.33 23.77 -6.33
CA GLU A 121 4.49 22.61 -7.20
C GLU A 121 5.96 22.15 -7.29
N GLY A 122 6.90 23.08 -7.27
CA GLY A 122 8.34 22.82 -7.20
C GLY A 122 8.84 22.31 -5.84
N GLY A 123 7.95 22.15 -4.85
CA GLY A 123 8.31 21.60 -3.53
C GLY A 123 9.15 22.52 -2.65
N MET A 124 9.26 23.82 -2.99
CA MET A 124 10.06 24.79 -2.24
C MET A 124 9.65 24.89 -0.75
N PHE A 125 8.37 24.66 -0.48
CA PHE A 125 7.78 24.66 0.87
C PHE A 125 7.64 23.26 1.50
N SER A 126 8.05 22.20 0.78
CA SER A 126 7.96 20.84 1.27
C SER A 126 8.94 20.59 2.40
N PRO A 127 8.50 20.00 3.53
CA PRO A 127 9.40 19.65 4.62
C PRO A 127 10.37 18.54 4.17
N GLN A 128 11.61 18.59 4.65
CA GLN A 128 12.53 17.47 4.46
C GLN A 128 12.06 16.29 5.31
N ARG A 129 12.05 15.10 4.71
CA ARG A 129 11.73 13.86 5.43
C ARG A 129 12.83 13.54 6.42
N THR A 130 12.45 13.13 7.61
CA THR A 130 13.36 12.55 8.59
C THR A 130 13.63 11.09 8.23
N GLU A 131 14.72 10.51 8.75
CA GLU A 131 15.03 9.08 8.57
C GLU A 131 13.86 8.18 9.03
N ASP A 132 13.20 8.54 10.12
CA ASP A 132 12.02 7.83 10.64
C ASP A 132 10.83 7.88 9.67
N GLN A 133 10.65 9.00 8.98
CA GLN A 133 9.64 9.15 7.93
C GLN A 133 10.00 8.34 6.69
N GLU A 134 11.27 8.31 6.30
CA GLU A 134 11.73 7.51 5.15
C GLU A 134 11.51 6.01 5.39
N LEU A 135 11.85 5.51 6.57
CA LEU A 135 11.58 4.13 6.96
C LEU A 135 10.09 3.79 6.97
N ALA A 136 9.26 4.71 7.48
CA ALA A 136 7.80 4.51 7.46
C ALA A 136 7.24 4.47 6.04
N VAL A 137 7.73 5.32 5.13
CA VAL A 137 7.33 5.34 3.71
C VAL A 137 7.76 4.07 3.00
N GLN A 138 9.02 3.64 3.16
CA GLN A 138 9.54 2.42 2.54
C GLN A 138 8.72 1.18 2.95
N ARG A 139 8.39 1.06 4.24
CA ARG A 139 7.57 -0.04 4.74
C ARG A 139 6.14 0.05 4.19
N LEU A 140 5.56 1.24 4.12
CA LEU A 140 4.23 1.45 3.56
C LEU A 140 4.17 1.12 2.06
N GLU A 141 5.15 1.58 1.28
CA GLU A 141 5.27 1.25 -0.15
C GLU A 141 5.41 -0.25 -0.37
N GLY A 142 6.25 -0.94 0.41
CA GLY A 142 6.41 -2.39 0.33
C GLY A 142 5.11 -3.14 0.63
N LEU A 143 4.39 -2.75 1.68
CA LEU A 143 3.12 -3.35 2.05
C LEU A 143 2.03 -3.10 0.99
N LEU A 144 1.94 -1.88 0.45
CA LEU A 144 1.01 -1.56 -0.64
C LEU A 144 1.36 -2.31 -1.93
N ALA A 145 2.65 -2.52 -2.23
CA ALA A 145 3.09 -3.33 -3.37
C ALA A 145 2.64 -4.79 -3.22
N LEU A 146 2.79 -5.38 -2.03
CA LEU A 146 2.35 -6.74 -1.75
C LEU A 146 0.84 -6.89 -1.88
N ILE A 147 0.07 -5.95 -1.31
CA ILE A 147 -1.39 -5.94 -1.43
C ILE A 147 -1.80 -5.87 -2.91
N GLU A 148 -1.24 -4.93 -3.65
CA GLU A 148 -1.55 -4.71 -5.06
C GLU A 148 -1.18 -5.92 -5.93
N GLY A 149 0.01 -6.51 -5.71
CA GLY A 149 0.46 -7.71 -6.40
C GLY A 149 -0.47 -8.90 -6.16
N TRP A 150 -0.87 -9.15 -4.91
CA TRP A 150 -1.80 -10.22 -4.55
C TRP A 150 -3.20 -9.99 -5.17
N VAL A 151 -3.72 -8.77 -5.06
CA VAL A 151 -5.02 -8.41 -5.65
C VAL A 151 -5.00 -8.60 -7.17
N SER A 152 -3.90 -8.26 -7.84
CA SER A 152 -3.74 -8.47 -9.27
C SER A 152 -3.81 -9.95 -9.62
N VAL A 153 -3.06 -10.81 -8.92
CA VAL A 153 -3.07 -12.27 -9.12
C VAL A 153 -4.47 -12.85 -8.94
N VAL A 154 -5.13 -12.55 -7.83
CA VAL A 154 -6.49 -13.05 -7.53
C VAL A 154 -7.51 -12.55 -8.56
N THR A 155 -7.39 -11.29 -8.98
CA THR A 155 -8.30 -10.69 -9.96
C THR A 155 -8.13 -11.33 -11.34
N GLU A 156 -6.89 -11.53 -11.80
CA GLU A 156 -6.58 -12.22 -13.06
C GLU A 156 -7.20 -13.62 -13.09
N ASP A 157 -7.02 -14.40 -12.04
CA ASP A 157 -7.55 -15.76 -11.97
C ASP A 157 -9.07 -15.79 -11.99
N ALA A 158 -9.72 -14.88 -11.26
CA ALA A 158 -11.17 -14.80 -11.18
C ALA A 158 -11.80 -14.24 -12.48
N THR A 159 -11.05 -13.42 -13.22
CA THR A 159 -11.55 -12.76 -14.46
C THR A 159 -11.01 -13.37 -15.75
N ARG A 160 -10.31 -14.50 -15.69
CA ARG A 160 -9.68 -15.17 -16.85
C ARG A 160 -10.63 -15.43 -18.03
N ASN A 161 -11.92 -15.50 -17.78
CA ASN A 161 -12.95 -15.72 -18.80
C ASN A 161 -13.52 -14.41 -19.40
N LEU A 162 -13.12 -13.23 -18.88
CA LEU A 162 -13.50 -11.96 -19.45
C LEU A 162 -12.58 -11.60 -20.62
N PRO A 163 -13.12 -11.34 -21.82
CA PRO A 163 -12.29 -11.09 -23.02
C PRO A 163 -11.30 -9.93 -22.87
N LYS A 164 -11.68 -8.91 -22.10
CA LYS A 164 -10.89 -7.69 -21.92
C LYS A 164 -10.11 -7.63 -20.59
N ALA A 165 -10.16 -8.68 -19.77
CA ALA A 165 -9.43 -8.72 -18.49
C ALA A 165 -7.92 -8.42 -18.62
N PRO A 166 -7.16 -8.97 -19.60
CA PRO A 166 -5.75 -8.66 -19.73
C PRO A 166 -5.48 -7.18 -19.99
N GLN A 167 -6.32 -6.53 -20.80
CA GLN A 167 -6.23 -5.09 -21.08
C GLN A 167 -6.49 -4.27 -19.82
N LEU A 168 -7.52 -4.65 -19.04
CA LEU A 168 -7.86 -3.98 -17.79
C LEU A 168 -6.78 -4.15 -16.73
N THR A 169 -6.18 -5.34 -16.61
CA THR A 169 -5.06 -5.61 -15.71
C THR A 169 -3.86 -4.72 -16.01
N GLU A 170 -3.47 -4.62 -17.29
CA GLU A 170 -2.35 -3.76 -17.68
C GLU A 170 -2.62 -2.28 -17.39
N ILE A 171 -3.82 -1.80 -17.63
CA ILE A 171 -4.21 -0.41 -17.35
C ILE A 171 -4.17 -0.12 -15.85
N MET A 172 -4.72 -1.02 -15.03
CA MET A 172 -4.69 -0.85 -13.59
C MET A 172 -3.26 -0.89 -13.03
N ALA A 173 -2.40 -1.75 -13.58
CA ALA A 173 -0.98 -1.80 -13.20
C ALA A 173 -0.24 -0.50 -13.58
N ARG A 174 -0.45 0.04 -14.78
CA ARG A 174 0.14 1.33 -15.20
C ARG A 174 -0.34 2.47 -14.30
N ARG A 175 -1.65 2.57 -14.08
CA ARG A 175 -2.23 3.60 -13.20
C ARG A 175 -1.57 3.60 -11.82
N ARG A 176 -1.24 2.41 -11.29
CA ARG A 176 -0.60 2.28 -9.99
C ARG A 176 0.88 2.71 -10.00
N ILE A 177 1.58 2.46 -11.10
CA ILE A 177 2.99 2.85 -11.27
C ILE A 177 3.12 4.37 -11.49
N ASP A 178 2.25 4.92 -12.35
CA ASP A 178 2.29 6.34 -12.73
C ASP A 178 1.79 7.26 -11.59
N GLY A 179 1.14 6.69 -10.59
CA GLY A 179 0.46 7.42 -9.54
C GLY A 179 -0.86 8.01 -10.04
N GLY A 180 -1.97 7.48 -9.53
CA GLY A 180 -3.28 8.02 -9.85
C GLY A 180 -3.53 9.37 -9.16
N PRO A 181 -4.64 10.01 -9.47
CA PRO A 181 -5.01 11.29 -8.84
C PRO A 181 -5.17 11.22 -7.33
N SER A 182 -5.51 10.04 -6.82
CA SER A 182 -5.59 9.79 -5.38
C SER A 182 -4.24 9.93 -4.70
N GLU A 183 -3.20 9.35 -5.31
CA GLU A 183 -1.82 9.44 -4.84
C GLU A 183 -1.31 10.88 -4.92
N GLN A 184 -1.61 11.59 -6.00
CA GLN A 184 -1.25 13.01 -6.17
C GLN A 184 -1.89 13.89 -5.10
N VAL A 185 -3.13 13.60 -4.69
CA VAL A 185 -3.79 14.30 -3.61
C VAL A 185 -3.08 14.06 -2.27
N PHE A 186 -2.70 12.83 -1.96
CA PHE A 186 -1.92 12.54 -0.75
C PHE A 186 -0.54 13.20 -0.78
N GLU A 187 0.12 13.18 -1.93
CA GLU A 187 1.40 13.86 -2.12
C GLU A 187 1.28 15.37 -1.88
N ASN A 188 0.28 16.02 -2.48
CA ASN A 188 0.08 17.45 -2.37
C ASN A 188 -0.37 17.88 -0.96
N LEU A 189 -1.18 17.08 -0.27
CA LEU A 189 -1.72 17.44 1.04
C LEU A 189 -0.76 17.18 2.20
N VAL A 190 -0.05 16.06 2.16
CA VAL A 190 0.78 15.60 3.29
C VAL A 190 2.23 15.30 2.91
N GLY A 191 2.61 15.52 1.65
CA GLY A 191 3.94 15.20 1.14
C GLY A 191 4.23 13.69 1.09
N LEU A 192 3.18 12.86 1.15
CA LEU A 192 3.29 11.41 1.15
C LEU A 192 3.04 10.88 -0.27
N GLU A 193 4.10 10.50 -0.94
CA GLU A 193 4.04 9.81 -2.23
C GLU A 193 3.73 8.32 -1.98
N LEU A 194 2.55 7.87 -2.41
CA LEU A 194 2.10 6.48 -2.29
C LEU A 194 2.28 5.74 -3.62
N ARG A 195 3.52 5.62 -4.10
CA ARG A 195 3.84 4.91 -5.35
C ARG A 195 4.55 3.60 -5.04
N PRO A 196 3.84 2.49 -4.90
CA PRO A 196 4.47 1.20 -4.65
C PRO A 196 5.28 0.77 -5.88
N ARG A 197 6.60 0.85 -5.79
CA ARG A 197 7.52 0.61 -6.92
C ARG A 197 7.65 -0.87 -7.26
N LEU A 198 7.45 -1.76 -6.28
CA LEU A 198 7.68 -3.21 -6.39
C LEU A 198 6.41 -4.01 -6.68
N VAL A 199 5.40 -3.41 -7.35
CA VAL A 199 4.13 -4.11 -7.63
C VAL A 199 4.32 -5.30 -8.56
N ARG A 200 5.19 -5.18 -9.56
CA ARG A 200 5.47 -6.26 -10.52
C ARG A 200 6.21 -7.41 -9.86
N GLU A 201 7.21 -7.09 -9.06
CA GLU A 201 8.00 -8.04 -8.28
C GLU A 201 7.10 -8.77 -7.28
N ALA A 202 6.22 -8.03 -6.59
CA ALA A 202 5.22 -8.61 -5.70
C ALA A 202 4.25 -9.53 -6.44
N GLN A 203 3.75 -9.16 -7.62
CA GLN A 203 2.90 -10.02 -8.44
C GLN A 203 3.63 -11.30 -8.86
N GLN A 204 4.90 -11.20 -9.26
CA GLN A 204 5.73 -12.35 -9.61
C GLN A 204 5.96 -13.26 -8.41
N PHE A 205 6.25 -12.68 -7.24
CA PHE A 205 6.38 -13.42 -5.98
C PHE A 205 5.11 -14.22 -5.66
N TRP A 206 3.93 -13.60 -5.71
CA TRP A 206 2.67 -14.27 -5.43
C TRP A 206 2.37 -15.41 -6.40
N ARG A 207 2.67 -15.22 -7.69
CA ARG A 207 2.55 -16.29 -8.70
C ARG A 207 3.54 -17.44 -8.48
N TRP A 208 4.78 -17.11 -8.17
CA TRP A 208 5.79 -18.10 -7.87
C TRP A 208 5.42 -18.90 -6.62
N TYR A 209 5.01 -18.25 -5.56
CA TYR A 209 4.62 -18.89 -4.31
C TYR A 209 3.39 -19.78 -4.48
N GLU A 210 2.37 -19.30 -5.17
CA GLU A 210 1.17 -20.07 -5.50
C GLU A 210 1.50 -21.34 -6.30
N ASN A 211 2.35 -21.23 -7.32
CA ASN A 211 2.75 -22.38 -8.17
C ASN A 211 3.55 -23.42 -7.38
N SER A 212 4.30 -22.99 -6.37
CA SER A 212 5.16 -23.87 -5.56
C SER A 212 4.41 -24.50 -4.38
N HIS A 213 3.49 -23.77 -3.75
CA HIS A 213 2.88 -24.15 -2.48
C HIS A 213 1.34 -24.20 -2.52
N GLY A 214 0.71 -23.70 -3.58
CA GLY A 214 -0.74 -23.66 -3.75
C GLY A 214 -1.41 -22.40 -3.19
N ILE A 215 -2.70 -22.26 -3.52
CA ILE A 215 -3.50 -21.06 -3.18
C ILE A 215 -3.65 -20.87 -1.67
N GLU A 216 -3.90 -21.95 -0.92
CA GLU A 216 -4.10 -21.87 0.53
C GLU A 216 -2.83 -21.37 1.24
N ALA A 217 -1.67 -21.89 0.86
CA ALA A 217 -0.40 -21.44 1.41
C ALA A 217 -0.10 -19.99 1.05
N ARG A 218 -0.35 -19.59 -0.22
CA ARG A 218 -0.24 -18.19 -0.66
C ARG A 218 -1.10 -17.25 0.20
N ASP A 219 -2.36 -17.59 0.40
CA ASP A 219 -3.28 -16.76 1.17
C ASP A 219 -2.94 -16.77 2.67
N GLY A 220 -2.39 -17.86 3.20
CA GLY A 220 -1.91 -17.99 4.58
C GLY A 220 -0.72 -17.09 4.93
N LEU A 221 0.05 -16.61 3.94
CA LEU A 221 1.12 -15.65 4.20
C LEU A 221 0.62 -14.30 4.75
N TRP A 222 -0.67 -14.03 4.64
CA TRP A 222 -1.28 -12.84 5.22
C TRP A 222 -1.66 -12.97 6.70
N ASP A 223 -1.49 -14.16 7.31
CA ASP A 223 -1.89 -14.39 8.70
C ASP A 223 -1.06 -13.54 9.67
N THR A 224 0.23 -13.33 9.36
CA THR A 224 1.14 -12.50 10.17
C THR A 224 2.07 -11.66 9.29
N PRO A 225 2.49 -10.47 9.76
CA PRO A 225 3.43 -9.62 9.00
C PRO A 225 4.79 -10.26 8.75
N GLU A 226 5.22 -11.16 9.64
CA GLU A 226 6.54 -11.80 9.65
C GLU A 226 6.71 -12.79 8.49
N THR A 227 5.61 -13.37 8.01
CA THR A 227 5.60 -14.29 6.87
C THR A 227 5.67 -13.61 5.52
N LEU A 228 5.40 -12.29 5.46
CA LEU A 228 5.48 -11.54 4.21
C LEU A 228 6.92 -11.30 3.77
N PRO A 229 7.18 -11.28 2.45
CA PRO A 229 8.51 -10.95 1.94
C PRO A 229 8.86 -9.48 2.18
N THR A 230 10.12 -9.24 2.44
CA THR A 230 10.72 -7.91 2.45
C THR A 230 10.92 -7.37 1.03
N PRO A 231 11.09 -6.05 0.84
CA PRO A 231 11.40 -5.50 -0.47
C PRO A 231 12.61 -6.15 -1.17
N ALA A 232 13.67 -6.50 -0.42
CA ALA A 232 14.84 -7.18 -0.97
C ALA A 232 14.54 -8.61 -1.42
N GLU A 233 13.67 -9.32 -0.71
CA GLU A 233 13.25 -10.68 -1.06
C GLU A 233 12.28 -10.72 -2.24
N LEU A 234 11.61 -9.61 -2.56
CA LEU A 234 10.84 -9.49 -3.79
C LEU A 234 11.73 -9.43 -5.05
N GLU A 235 13.00 -9.05 -4.90
CA GLU A 235 13.98 -9.09 -5.97
C GLU A 235 14.72 -10.45 -6.04
N ASP A 236 14.76 -11.19 -4.92
CA ASP A 236 15.40 -12.50 -4.82
C ASP A 236 14.58 -13.47 -3.94
N PHE A 237 13.73 -14.27 -4.57
CA PHE A 237 12.86 -15.22 -3.88
C PHE A 237 13.63 -16.34 -3.15
N THR A 238 14.90 -16.58 -3.52
CA THR A 238 15.74 -17.60 -2.82
C THR A 238 16.12 -17.10 -1.42
N ALA A 239 16.27 -15.79 -1.24
CA ALA A 239 16.49 -15.19 0.08
C ALA A 239 15.26 -15.34 0.99
N TYR A 240 14.05 -15.21 0.42
CA TYR A 240 12.80 -15.45 1.14
C TYR A 240 12.72 -16.91 1.62
N ASP A 241 12.96 -17.89 0.72
CA ASP A 241 12.94 -19.30 1.10
C ASP A 241 13.96 -19.63 2.19
N ALA A 242 15.16 -19.05 2.12
CA ALA A 242 16.19 -19.24 3.13
C ALA A 242 15.72 -18.74 4.50
N ARG A 243 15.17 -17.54 4.57
CA ARG A 243 14.64 -16.97 5.82
C ARG A 243 13.48 -17.78 6.40
N MET A 244 12.53 -18.21 5.55
CA MET A 244 11.40 -19.01 6.03
C MET A 244 11.83 -20.39 6.54
N ASN A 245 12.85 -20.99 5.93
CA ASN A 245 13.42 -22.23 6.42
C ASN A 245 14.15 -22.07 7.76
N GLU A 246 14.87 -20.96 7.97
CA GLU A 246 15.49 -20.65 9.27
C GLU A 246 14.44 -20.50 10.36
N ILE A 247 13.37 -19.71 10.13
CA ILE A 247 12.26 -19.53 11.09
C ILE A 247 11.63 -20.89 11.44
N SER A 248 11.37 -21.74 10.44
CA SER A 248 10.79 -23.06 10.67
C SER A 248 11.70 -24.00 11.46
N MET A 249 13.03 -23.88 11.30
CA MET A 249 13.99 -24.68 12.09
C MET A 249 14.05 -24.21 13.53
N ASP A 250 14.05 -22.90 13.77
CA ASP A 250 14.05 -22.32 15.12
C ASP A 250 12.78 -22.71 15.89
N ASP A 251 11.61 -22.70 15.25
CA ASP A 251 10.34 -23.16 15.84
C ASP A 251 10.39 -24.64 16.22
N VAL A 252 10.95 -25.49 15.38
CA VAL A 252 11.09 -26.94 15.65
C VAL A 252 12.05 -27.19 16.81
N ASP A 253 13.15 -26.45 16.91
CA ASP A 253 14.10 -26.55 18.01
C ASP A 253 13.47 -26.07 19.32
N PHE A 254 12.74 -24.94 19.29
CA PHE A 254 12.02 -24.41 20.45
C PHE A 254 10.93 -25.39 20.94
N ASP A 255 10.12 -25.93 20.07
CA ASP A 255 9.09 -26.93 20.41
C ASP A 255 9.73 -28.20 21.00
N SER A 256 10.85 -28.64 20.46
CA SER A 256 11.60 -29.78 20.95
C SER A 256 12.17 -29.52 22.36
N GLU A 257 12.68 -28.33 22.63
CA GLU A 257 13.17 -27.95 23.97
C GLU A 257 12.01 -27.75 24.97
N LEU A 258 10.91 -27.14 24.52
CA LEU A 258 9.71 -27.01 25.33
C LEU A 258 9.14 -28.39 25.71
N GLN A 259 9.08 -29.33 24.76
CA GLN A 259 8.65 -30.70 25.05
C GLN A 259 9.55 -31.39 26.06
N LYS A 260 10.89 -31.24 25.97
CA LYS A 260 11.84 -31.75 26.96
C LYS A 260 11.60 -31.17 28.36
N LEU A 261 11.28 -29.87 28.44
CA LEU A 261 10.94 -29.20 29.69
C LEU A 261 9.60 -29.75 30.30
N LEU A 262 8.60 -29.97 29.45
CA LEU A 262 7.32 -30.51 29.86
C LEU A 262 7.40 -31.97 30.29
N ASP A 263 8.25 -32.78 29.65
CA ASP A 263 8.46 -34.19 29.92
C ASP A 263 9.34 -34.47 31.16
N GLY A 264 9.72 -33.44 31.94
CA GLY A 264 10.39 -33.59 33.24
C GLY A 264 11.81 -33.05 33.31
N GLY A 265 12.15 -32.06 32.48
CA GLY A 265 13.43 -31.36 32.48
C GLY A 265 13.73 -30.45 33.66
N PHE A 266 12.92 -30.44 34.71
CA PHE A 266 13.31 -29.98 36.04
C PHE A 266 13.97 -31.12 36.80
N GLY A 267 15.12 -31.59 36.25
CA GLY A 267 15.95 -32.58 36.94
C GLY A 267 16.53 -31.97 38.19
N ASP A 268 16.27 -32.69 39.31
CA ASP A 268 16.89 -32.71 40.61
C ASP A 268 17.93 -31.59 40.88
N ALA A 269 17.51 -30.65 41.75
CA ALA A 269 18.48 -29.82 42.46
C ALA A 269 19.45 -30.74 43.22
N PRO A 270 20.76 -30.53 43.18
CA PRO A 270 21.71 -31.30 43.92
C PRO A 270 21.42 -31.14 45.43
N GLU A 271 21.13 -32.25 46.11
CA GLU A 271 21.09 -32.29 47.59
C GLU A 271 22.47 -31.85 48.13
N GLU A 272 22.51 -30.69 48.74
CA GLU A 272 23.63 -30.29 49.58
C GLU A 272 23.79 -31.28 50.74
N LYS A 273 24.95 -31.92 50.78
CA LYS A 273 25.46 -32.66 51.95
C LYS A 273 26.31 -31.77 52.83
#